data_959974be7573449186abcf98af2e13a9
#
_entry.id   959974be7573449186abcf98af2e13a9
#
_cell.length_a   1.000
_cell.length_b   1.000
_cell.length_c   1.000
_cell.angle_alpha   90.00
_cell.angle_beta   90.00
_cell.angle_gamma   90.00
#
_symmetry.space_group_name_H-M   'P 1'
#
loop_
_entity.id
_entity.type
_entity.pdbx_description
1 polymer ?
#
loop_
_entity_poly.entity_id
_entity_poly.type
_entity_poly.pdbx_seq_one_letter_code
_entity_poly.pdbx_strand_id
1 'polypeptide(L)'
;MYRGSRLAASFLLFLTGSAATAIGFGVAPAAVGGAWPLALLVILFGIAHFVALFGIARGSEWGRQLAITIAEIGGGLSFAGLFAIALSANPFGGPSVANGTGLVAWTLAMYLLLGISAGRVRFDGWQRRSAWWPTPLLRI
;
A
#
# COMPACT_ATOMS: atom_id res chain seq x y z
N MET A 1 -1.27 22.64 -9.98
CA MET A 1 -2.02 21.90 -8.96
C MET A 1 -1.78 20.38 -8.97
N TYR A 2 -1.40 19.79 -10.10
CA TYR A 2 -1.20 18.31 -10.22
C TYR A 2 0.17 17.78 -9.75
N ARG A 3 1.17 18.65 -9.61
CA ARG A 3 2.50 18.23 -9.11
C ARG A 3 2.47 17.78 -7.65
N GLY A 4 1.64 18.42 -6.83
CA GLY A 4 1.53 18.09 -5.40
C GLY A 4 0.97 16.71 -5.14
N SER A 5 -0.06 16.27 -5.88
CA SER A 5 -0.64 14.94 -5.72
C SER A 5 0.31 13.82 -6.18
N ARG A 6 1.11 14.07 -7.22
CA ARG A 6 2.13 13.13 -7.70
C ARG A 6 3.25 12.96 -6.67
N LEU A 7 3.73 14.05 -6.09
CA LEU A 7 4.74 14.00 -5.02
C LEU A 7 4.20 13.33 -3.77
N ALA A 8 2.96 13.65 -3.36
CA ALA A 8 2.33 13.02 -2.21
C ALA A 8 2.14 11.51 -2.41
N ALA A 9 1.63 11.08 -3.57
CA ALA A 9 1.49 9.66 -3.89
C ALA A 9 2.85 8.94 -3.91
N SER A 10 3.88 9.56 -4.51
CA SER A 10 5.23 9.00 -4.55
C SER A 10 5.84 8.87 -3.15
N PHE A 11 5.69 9.88 -2.32
CA PHE A 11 6.18 9.85 -0.94
C PHE A 11 5.46 8.77 -0.10
N LEU A 12 4.14 8.68 -0.21
CA LEU A 12 3.36 7.67 0.50
C LEU A 12 3.70 6.26 0.04
N LEU A 13 3.89 6.03 -1.26
CA LEU A 13 4.33 4.73 -1.79
C LEU A 13 5.72 4.35 -1.28
N PHE A 14 6.64 5.30 -1.23
CA PHE A 14 7.97 5.05 -0.68
C PHE A 14 7.90 4.69 0.81
N LEU A 15 7.15 5.45 1.59
CA LEU A 15 7.02 5.24 3.02
C LEU A 15 6.35 3.89 3.35
N THR A 16 5.19 3.62 2.74
CA THR A 16 4.43 2.38 2.97
C THR A 16 5.15 1.17 2.41
N GLY A 17 5.81 1.29 1.25
CA GLY A 17 6.61 0.23 0.65
C GLY A 17 7.83 -0.13 1.49
N SER A 18 8.54 0.87 2.02
CA SER A 18 9.67 0.64 2.93
C SER A 18 9.23 -0.04 4.21
N ALA A 19 8.11 0.40 4.80
CA ALA A 19 7.55 -0.22 6.01
C ALA A 19 7.11 -1.67 5.75
N ALA A 20 6.39 -1.95 4.66
CA ALA A 20 5.95 -3.30 4.30
C ALA A 20 7.16 -4.23 4.07
N THR A 21 8.17 -3.76 3.34
CA THR A 21 9.38 -4.54 3.08
C THR A 21 10.15 -4.84 4.37
N ALA A 22 10.32 -3.85 5.24
CA ALA A 22 10.98 -4.02 6.53
C ALA A 22 10.24 -5.02 7.44
N ILE A 23 8.90 -4.95 7.48
CA ILE A 23 8.06 -5.92 8.20
C ILE A 23 8.24 -7.32 7.62
N GLY A 24 8.20 -7.49 6.30
CA GLY A 24 8.39 -8.77 5.64
C GLY A 24 9.73 -9.42 5.96
N PHE A 25 10.82 -8.65 5.90
CA PHE A 25 12.15 -9.13 6.30
C PHE A 25 12.27 -9.38 7.81
N GLY A 26 11.60 -8.59 8.64
CA GLY A 26 11.57 -8.80 10.10
C GLY A 26 10.81 -10.07 10.51
N VAL A 27 9.78 -10.44 9.76
CA VAL A 27 8.98 -11.66 9.99
C VAL A 27 9.68 -12.91 9.42
N ALA A 28 10.46 -12.78 8.34
CA ALA A 28 11.11 -13.90 7.66
C ALA A 28 11.93 -14.81 8.59
N PRO A 29 12.75 -14.32 9.54
CA PRO A 29 13.49 -15.17 10.48
C PRO A 29 12.59 -15.95 11.44
N ALA A 30 11.48 -15.34 11.87
CA ALA A 30 10.50 -15.98 12.75
C ALA A 30 9.63 -17.02 12.00
N ALA A 31 9.67 -17.01 10.68
CA ALA A 31 8.88 -17.85 9.79
C ALA A 31 9.45 -19.27 9.59
N VAL A 32 10.53 -19.64 10.29
CA VAL A 32 11.19 -20.97 10.20
C VAL A 32 10.24 -22.13 10.53
N GLY A 33 9.05 -21.85 11.08
CA GLY A 33 8.02 -22.83 11.41
C GLY A 33 6.82 -22.95 10.45
N GLY A 34 6.92 -22.40 9.20
CA GLY A 34 5.83 -22.53 8.20
C GLY A 34 5.13 -21.22 7.78
N ALA A 35 5.45 -20.07 8.40
CA ALA A 35 4.89 -18.77 8.03
C ALA A 35 5.67 -18.05 6.90
N TRP A 36 6.63 -18.73 6.26
CA TRP A 36 7.41 -18.18 5.15
C TRP A 36 6.55 -17.70 3.95
N PRO A 37 5.40 -18.33 3.60
CA PRO A 37 4.57 -17.80 2.52
C PRO A 37 4.00 -16.41 2.85
N LEU A 38 3.65 -16.18 4.12
CA LEU A 38 3.17 -14.88 4.57
C LEU A 38 4.28 -13.82 4.49
N ALA A 39 5.49 -14.13 4.95
CA ALA A 39 6.63 -13.23 4.84
C ALA A 39 6.92 -12.87 3.37
N LEU A 40 6.88 -13.86 2.47
CA LEU A 40 7.06 -13.65 1.04
C LEU A 40 5.97 -12.72 0.46
N LEU A 41 4.71 -12.96 0.82
CA LEU A 41 3.59 -12.11 0.37
C LEU A 41 3.77 -10.65 0.83
N VAL A 42 4.20 -10.42 2.06
CA VAL A 42 4.45 -9.07 2.58
C VAL A 42 5.62 -8.41 1.86
N ILE A 43 6.70 -9.14 1.56
CA ILE A 43 7.84 -8.62 0.78
C ILE A 43 7.39 -8.28 -0.65
N LEU A 44 6.65 -9.15 -1.31
CA LEU A 44 6.14 -8.91 -2.66
C LEU A 44 5.19 -7.71 -2.69
N PHE A 45 4.36 -7.55 -1.67
CA PHE A 45 3.51 -6.38 -1.53
C PHE A 45 4.34 -5.09 -1.35
N GLY A 46 5.42 -5.15 -0.56
CA GLY A 46 6.38 -4.04 -0.45
C GLY A 46 7.04 -3.69 -1.79
N ILE A 47 7.48 -4.69 -2.55
CA ILE A 47 8.06 -4.50 -3.89
C ILE A 47 7.03 -3.85 -4.84
N ALA A 48 5.77 -4.26 -4.78
CA ALA A 48 4.71 -3.67 -5.61
C ALA A 48 4.57 -2.14 -5.40
N HIS A 49 4.80 -1.63 -4.18
CA HIS A 49 4.82 -0.20 -3.91
C HIS A 49 5.92 0.52 -4.69
N PHE A 50 7.13 -0.06 -4.75
CA PHE A 50 8.25 0.53 -5.50
C PHE A 50 8.01 0.46 -7.00
N VAL A 51 7.37 -0.60 -7.50
CA VAL A 51 6.97 -0.71 -8.90
C VAL A 51 5.92 0.37 -9.24
N ALA A 52 4.92 0.58 -8.38
CA ALA A 52 3.93 1.65 -8.55
C ALA A 52 4.58 3.05 -8.49
N LEU A 53 5.49 3.25 -7.54
CA LEU A 53 6.28 4.48 -7.44
C LEU A 53 7.04 4.80 -8.72
N PHE A 54 7.73 3.81 -9.29
CA PHE A 54 8.43 3.94 -10.55
C PHE A 54 7.48 4.28 -11.70
N GLY A 55 6.32 3.63 -11.77
CA GLY A 55 5.28 3.92 -12.74
C GLY A 55 4.76 5.36 -12.64
N ILE A 56 4.48 5.86 -11.44
CA ILE A 56 4.06 7.25 -11.20
C ILE A 56 5.18 8.22 -11.54
N ALA A 57 6.42 7.91 -11.18
CA ALA A 57 7.59 8.74 -11.50
C ALA A 57 7.80 8.89 -13.01
N ARG A 58 7.51 7.85 -13.78
CA ARG A 58 7.54 7.89 -15.25
C ARG A 58 6.29 8.51 -15.88
N GLY A 59 5.27 8.85 -15.10
CA GLY A 59 4.03 9.42 -15.62
C GLY A 59 3.12 8.40 -16.31
N SER A 60 3.21 7.12 -15.95
CA SER A 60 2.42 6.08 -16.58
C SER A 60 1.11 5.82 -15.84
N GLU A 61 0.03 5.62 -16.60
CA GLU A 61 -1.31 5.35 -16.06
C GLU A 61 -1.36 4.03 -15.28
N TRP A 62 -0.61 3.01 -15.73
CA TRP A 62 -0.57 1.74 -15.01
C TRP A 62 0.02 1.88 -13.59
N GLY A 63 1.02 2.76 -13.42
CA GLY A 63 1.60 3.04 -12.10
C GLY A 63 0.58 3.67 -11.17
N ARG A 64 -0.26 4.57 -11.68
CA ARG A 64 -1.37 5.16 -10.94
C ARG A 64 -2.40 4.12 -10.53
N GLN A 65 -2.82 3.26 -11.46
CA GLN A 65 -3.79 2.19 -11.18
C GLN A 65 -3.24 1.19 -10.17
N LEU A 66 -1.99 0.80 -10.29
CA LEU A 66 -1.34 -0.08 -9.33
C LEU A 66 -1.28 0.56 -7.93
N ALA A 67 -1.00 1.87 -7.84
CA ALA A 67 -1.02 2.58 -6.57
C ALA A 67 -2.40 2.61 -5.92
N ILE A 68 -3.47 2.77 -6.71
CA ILE A 68 -4.85 2.71 -6.23
C ILE A 68 -5.17 1.29 -5.72
N THR A 69 -4.84 0.27 -6.49
CA THR A 69 -5.04 -1.14 -6.08
C THR A 69 -4.30 -1.47 -4.79
N ILE A 70 -3.05 -1.01 -4.64
CA ILE A 70 -2.28 -1.16 -3.41
C ILE A 70 -2.98 -0.46 -2.24
N ALA A 71 -3.51 0.75 -2.47
CA ALA A 71 -4.23 1.49 -1.43
C ALA A 71 -5.53 0.76 -1.01
N GLU A 72 -6.25 0.18 -1.95
CA GLU A 72 -7.47 -0.61 -1.67
C GLU A 72 -7.14 -1.89 -0.87
N ILE A 73 -6.13 -2.64 -1.30
CA ILE A 73 -5.70 -3.87 -0.60
C ILE A 73 -5.17 -3.52 0.79
N GLY A 74 -4.23 -2.59 0.90
CA GLY A 74 -3.63 -2.19 2.17
C GLY A 74 -4.64 -1.56 3.12
N GLY A 75 -5.53 -0.72 2.60
CA GLY A 75 -6.62 -0.11 3.36
C GLY A 75 -7.63 -1.16 3.84
N GLY A 76 -8.03 -2.08 2.98
CA GLY A 76 -8.94 -3.18 3.32
C GLY A 76 -8.37 -4.11 4.40
N LEU A 77 -7.10 -4.49 4.28
CA LEU A 77 -6.42 -5.30 5.28
C LEU A 77 -6.29 -4.57 6.63
N SER A 78 -5.97 -3.27 6.61
CA SER A 78 -5.88 -2.46 7.82
C SER A 78 -7.24 -2.29 8.49
N PHE A 79 -8.29 -2.07 7.70
CA PHE A 79 -9.66 -2.01 8.20
C PHE A 79 -10.09 -3.34 8.82
N ALA A 80 -9.83 -4.47 8.15
CA ALA A 80 -10.12 -5.80 8.70
C ALA A 80 -9.36 -6.06 10.00
N GLY A 81 -8.10 -5.61 10.10
CA GLY A 81 -7.31 -5.68 11.32
C GLY A 81 -7.93 -4.89 12.47
N LEU A 82 -8.38 -3.64 12.23
CA LEU A 82 -9.09 -2.83 13.24
C LEU A 82 -10.39 -3.50 13.67
N PHE A 83 -11.14 -4.04 12.72
CA PHE A 83 -12.38 -4.74 13.01
C PHE A 83 -12.15 -5.99 13.87
N ALA A 84 -11.11 -6.77 13.56
CA ALA A 84 -10.73 -7.93 14.35
C ALA A 84 -10.32 -7.56 15.79
N ILE A 85 -9.59 -6.45 15.97
CA ILE A 85 -9.24 -5.91 17.29
C ILE A 85 -10.51 -5.48 18.05
N ALA A 86 -11.43 -4.79 17.38
CA ALA A 86 -12.68 -4.35 17.99
C ALA A 86 -13.59 -5.51 18.43
N LEU A 87 -13.54 -6.63 17.71
CA LEU A 87 -14.29 -7.85 18.07
C LEU A 87 -13.57 -8.70 19.13
N SER A 88 -12.30 -8.39 19.45
CA SER A 88 -11.58 -9.14 20.47
C SER A 88 -12.23 -8.94 21.84
N ALA A 89 -12.23 -9.99 22.68
CA ALA A 89 -12.89 -9.96 24.00
C ALA A 89 -12.31 -8.91 24.97
N ASN A 90 -11.17 -8.34 24.67
CA ASN A 90 -10.51 -7.32 25.48
C ASN A 90 -9.88 -6.22 24.62
N PRO A 91 -10.69 -5.37 23.96
CA PRO A 91 -10.20 -4.30 23.09
C PRO A 91 -9.40 -3.22 23.84
N PHE A 92 -9.49 -3.14 25.14
CA PHE A 92 -8.79 -2.20 26.02
C PHE A 92 -7.70 -2.87 26.85
N GLY A 93 -7.29 -4.07 26.51
CA GLY A 93 -6.32 -4.88 27.24
C GLY A 93 -4.88 -4.39 27.11
N GLY A 94 -4.50 -3.44 27.95
CA GLY A 94 -3.13 -3.05 28.19
C GLY A 94 -2.44 -2.17 27.12
N PRO A 95 -1.25 -1.61 27.41
CA PRO A 95 -0.54 -0.67 26.53
C PRO A 95 -0.14 -1.26 25.18
N SER A 96 0.13 -2.55 25.08
CA SER A 96 0.51 -3.24 23.85
C SER A 96 -0.63 -3.31 22.84
N VAL A 97 -1.87 -3.52 23.29
CA VAL A 97 -3.05 -3.53 22.43
C VAL A 97 -3.39 -2.13 21.94
N ALA A 98 -3.28 -1.13 22.81
CA ALA A 98 -3.48 0.28 22.44
C ALA A 98 -2.45 0.72 21.38
N ASN A 99 -1.19 0.34 21.53
CA ASN A 99 -0.14 0.63 20.55
C ASN A 99 -0.37 -0.09 19.23
N GLY A 100 -0.80 -1.35 19.26
CA GLY A 100 -1.15 -2.12 18.06
C GLY A 100 -2.33 -1.50 17.32
N THR A 101 -3.39 -1.10 18.03
CA THR A 101 -4.55 -0.40 17.45
C THR A 101 -4.15 0.92 16.81
N GLY A 102 -3.31 1.70 17.48
CA GLY A 102 -2.78 2.96 16.95
C GLY A 102 -1.97 2.75 15.67
N LEU A 103 -1.14 1.73 15.62
CA LEU A 103 -0.34 1.40 14.43
C LEU A 103 -1.22 1.00 13.25
N VAL A 104 -2.23 0.15 13.48
CA VAL A 104 -3.16 -0.28 12.41
C VAL A 104 -4.01 0.89 11.92
N ALA A 105 -4.50 1.76 12.82
CA ALA A 105 -5.22 2.97 12.45
C ALA A 105 -4.36 3.94 11.63
N TRP A 106 -3.11 4.13 12.00
CA TRP A 106 -2.13 4.92 11.25
C TRP A 106 -1.91 4.33 9.85
N THR A 107 -1.74 3.02 9.74
CA THR A 107 -1.57 2.33 8.46
C THR A 107 -2.79 2.52 7.56
N LEU A 108 -4.01 2.41 8.12
CA LEU A 108 -5.24 2.68 7.40
C LEU A 108 -5.27 4.12 6.86
N ALA A 109 -4.93 5.11 7.70
CA ALA A 109 -4.87 6.50 7.28
C ALA A 109 -3.87 6.72 6.14
N MET A 110 -2.69 6.10 6.20
CA MET A 110 -1.69 6.18 5.12
C MET A 110 -2.22 5.62 3.80
N TYR A 111 -2.90 4.47 3.81
CA TYR A 111 -3.47 3.89 2.60
C TYR A 111 -4.66 4.69 2.06
N LEU A 112 -5.49 5.27 2.91
CA LEU A 112 -6.55 6.19 2.47
C LEU A 112 -5.97 7.44 1.80
N LEU A 113 -4.95 8.04 2.39
CA LEU A 113 -4.26 9.19 1.80
C LEU A 113 -3.56 8.81 0.47
N LEU A 114 -2.97 7.62 0.38
CA LEU A 114 -2.39 7.10 -0.86
C LEU A 114 -3.46 6.97 -1.95
N GLY A 115 -4.59 6.36 -1.64
CA GLY A 115 -5.70 6.19 -2.58
C GLY A 115 -6.22 7.53 -3.10
N ILE A 116 -6.45 8.50 -2.21
CA ILE A 116 -6.89 9.86 -2.56
C ILE A 116 -5.82 10.55 -3.43
N SER A 117 -4.55 10.48 -3.04
CA SER A 117 -3.46 11.14 -3.75
C SER A 117 -3.24 10.53 -5.14
N ALA A 118 -3.22 9.21 -5.24
CA ALA A 118 -3.09 8.50 -6.52
C ALA A 118 -4.30 8.74 -7.43
N GLY A 119 -5.51 8.78 -6.88
CA GLY A 119 -6.72 9.10 -7.63
C GLY A 119 -6.74 10.51 -8.23
N ARG A 120 -6.04 11.45 -7.61
CA ARG A 120 -5.90 12.83 -8.09
C ARG A 120 -4.76 13.05 -9.08
N VAL A 121 -3.87 12.06 -9.27
CA VAL A 121 -2.80 12.15 -10.26
C VAL A 121 -3.40 12.20 -11.65
N ARG A 122 -2.96 13.16 -12.45
CA ARG A 122 -3.33 13.31 -13.88
C ARG A 122 -2.07 13.33 -14.71
N PHE A 123 -2.12 12.63 -15.83
CA PHE A 123 -1.07 12.62 -16.82
C PHE A 123 -1.57 13.24 -18.12
N ASP A 124 -0.70 13.95 -18.83
CA ASP A 124 -1.01 14.51 -20.13
C ASP A 124 -1.26 13.37 -21.15
N GLY A 125 -2.07 13.66 -22.18
CA GLY A 125 -2.50 12.65 -23.16
C GLY A 125 -1.35 11.96 -23.90
N TRP A 126 -0.19 12.62 -24.00
CA TRP A 126 1.04 12.04 -24.56
C TRP A 126 1.63 10.96 -23.65
N GLN A 127 1.65 11.18 -22.34
CA GLN A 127 2.15 10.22 -21.35
C GLN A 127 1.26 8.96 -21.26
N ARG A 128 -0.02 9.09 -21.58
CA ARG A 128 -0.93 7.92 -21.65
C ARG A 128 -0.60 6.98 -22.79
N ARG A 129 -0.07 7.50 -23.91
CA ARG A 129 0.27 6.69 -25.11
C ARG A 129 1.60 5.94 -24.97
N SER A 130 2.48 6.39 -24.11
CA SER A 130 3.76 5.74 -23.81
C SER A 130 3.65 4.64 -22.75
N ALA A 131 2.45 4.33 -22.26
CA ALA A 131 2.23 3.27 -21.30
C ALA A 131 2.51 1.91 -21.94
N TRP A 132 3.57 1.27 -21.47
CA TRP A 132 4.08 -0.03 -21.93
C TRP A 132 3.14 -1.21 -21.65
N TRP A 133 2.04 -1.00 -20.99
CA TRP A 133 1.15 -2.07 -20.58
C TRP A 133 -0.01 -2.21 -21.58
N PRO A 134 -0.24 -3.40 -22.11
CA PRO A 134 -1.43 -3.64 -22.93
C PRO A 134 -2.69 -3.48 -22.07
N THR A 135 -3.39 -2.40 -22.29
CA THR A 135 -4.61 -1.97 -21.59
C THR A 135 -5.87 -2.87 -21.74
N PRO A 136 -5.89 -4.02 -22.44
CA PRO A 136 -7.12 -4.78 -22.58
C PRO A 136 -7.54 -5.61 -21.39
N LEU A 137 -6.65 -5.88 -20.42
CA LEU A 137 -6.95 -6.86 -19.36
C LEU A 137 -7.53 -6.26 -18.07
N LEU A 138 -7.59 -4.94 -17.92
CA LEU A 138 -8.12 -4.27 -16.72
C LEU A 138 -9.31 -3.35 -17.02
N ARG A 139 -9.98 -3.52 -18.15
CA ARG A 139 -11.30 -2.93 -18.41
C ARG A 139 -12.38 -3.97 -18.09
N ILE A 140 -12.44 -4.38 -16.87
CA ILE A 140 -13.63 -5.03 -16.32
C ILE A 140 -14.16 -4.13 -15.23
#